data_327e808d74c77e5a106d18a71ae2b518
#
_entry.id   327e808d74c77e5a106d18a71ae2b518
#
_cell.length_a   1.000
_cell.length_b   1.000
_cell.length_c   1.000
_cell.angle_alpha   90.00
_cell.angle_beta   90.00
_cell.angle_gamma   90.00
#
_symmetry.space_group_name_H-M   'P 1'
#
loop_
_entity.id
_entity.type
_entity.pdbx_description
1 polymer ?
#
loop_
_entity_poly.entity_id
_entity_poly.type
_entity_poly.pdbx_seq_one_letter_code
_entity_poly.pdbx_strand_id
1 'polypeptide(L)'
;MFRSRYDVVIAGGGHNGLVAAAYLARAGRRVLVLERLDHVGGLAVSAQAFPGVDARLSRYSYLVSLLPAKIVSDLGIGVELRRRRYASYTPAGDTGLLVDGGDAGRTAASFARVTGGTAELEAWRRFYAMTAEVAGRVAPTLLEPLMDRAAMRDLVGPQAWRDLFERPIGEVVDERFADDIVRGVVLTDALIGTFTDPHGPDLLANRCLLYHVIGDGTGDWNVPVGGMGAVSGALAGAARAAGAEILTGAEVVAVDPAGEVTFRDAGGEHTVRGGRILANVPPAVLARLLGTADGPAPEGAQLKVNMVLSRLPRLKDADVDPAAAFSGTFHINEGRDQLARAYAQAAAGRIPELPPAEVYCHSLTDPSILGPGLRAAGAQTMTLFGLHMPARLFRADPAGAREAALRATIASIDRVLAEPIEDCLLRAPDGTPCLEVKTPVDLENEAGLPGGHIFHRDLSWPYGEPGRWGVETGSERVLLCGAGARRGGGVSGIPGHNAAMALLA
;
A
#
# COMPACT_ATOMS: atom_id res chain seq x y z
N MET A 1 4.16 -18.52 29.47
CA MET A 1 3.44 -19.79 29.20
C MET A 1 2.06 -19.40 28.69
N PHE A 2 1.72 -19.72 27.41
CA PHE A 2 0.41 -19.44 26.82
C PHE A 2 -0.65 -20.45 27.33
N ARG A 3 -1.93 -20.10 27.18
CA ARG A 3 -3.05 -20.98 27.57
C ARG A 3 -3.33 -21.99 26.47
N SER A 4 -3.94 -23.12 26.80
CA SER A 4 -4.37 -24.12 25.81
C SER A 4 -5.66 -23.73 25.07
N ARG A 5 -6.43 -22.72 25.56
CA ARG A 5 -7.73 -22.33 25.00
C ARG A 5 -7.97 -20.83 25.09
N TYR A 6 -8.42 -20.25 23.97
CA TYR A 6 -8.81 -18.84 23.78
C TYR A 6 -10.21 -18.75 23.17
N ASP A 7 -10.84 -17.59 23.31
CA ASP A 7 -12.09 -17.31 22.62
C ASP A 7 -11.81 -17.04 21.14
N VAL A 8 -10.68 -16.37 20.85
CA VAL A 8 -10.23 -16.10 19.47
C VAL A 8 -8.72 -16.31 19.36
N VAL A 9 -8.29 -17.02 18.31
CA VAL A 9 -6.89 -17.13 17.91
C VAL A 9 -6.72 -16.39 16.56
N ILE A 10 -5.73 -15.51 16.46
CA ILE A 10 -5.43 -14.71 15.27
C ILE A 10 -4.11 -15.19 14.68
N ALA A 11 -4.13 -15.68 13.44
CA ALA A 11 -2.94 -16.07 12.70
C ALA A 11 -2.40 -14.86 11.91
N GLY A 12 -1.26 -14.31 12.36
CA GLY A 12 -0.59 -13.16 11.79
C GLY A 12 -0.80 -11.86 12.56
N GLY A 13 0.31 -11.27 13.06
CA GLY A 13 0.37 -10.04 13.84
C GLY A 13 0.53 -8.76 13.02
N GLY A 14 0.10 -8.73 11.74
CA GLY A 14 0.04 -7.51 10.93
C GLY A 14 -1.03 -6.53 11.46
N HIS A 15 -1.00 -5.29 10.98
CA HIS A 15 -1.84 -4.19 11.48
C HIS A 15 -3.34 -4.53 11.57
N ASN A 16 -3.91 -5.25 10.61
CA ASN A 16 -5.32 -5.67 10.66
C ASN A 16 -5.60 -6.67 11.78
N GLY A 17 -4.71 -7.66 11.99
CA GLY A 17 -4.81 -8.62 13.09
C GLY A 17 -4.72 -7.93 14.45
N LEU A 18 -3.87 -6.90 14.56
CA LEU A 18 -3.73 -6.09 15.78
C LEU A 18 -5.00 -5.27 16.07
N VAL A 19 -5.64 -4.72 15.03
CA VAL A 19 -6.95 -4.05 15.16
C VAL A 19 -8.01 -5.02 15.65
N ALA A 20 -8.13 -6.20 15.03
CA ALA A 20 -9.09 -7.23 15.47
C ALA A 20 -8.84 -7.65 16.93
N ALA A 21 -7.57 -7.87 17.29
CA ALA A 21 -7.17 -8.22 18.65
C ALA A 21 -7.59 -7.16 19.67
N ALA A 22 -7.37 -5.88 19.35
CA ALA A 22 -7.70 -4.77 20.23
C ALA A 22 -9.22 -4.67 20.47
N TYR A 23 -10.03 -4.70 19.41
CA TYR A 23 -11.50 -4.66 19.56
C TYR A 23 -12.05 -5.85 20.35
N LEU A 24 -11.61 -7.06 20.02
CA LEU A 24 -12.09 -8.29 20.69
C LEU A 24 -11.67 -8.36 22.15
N ALA A 25 -10.42 -8.00 22.47
CA ALA A 25 -9.94 -7.99 23.86
C ALA A 25 -10.65 -6.93 24.69
N ARG A 26 -10.93 -5.72 24.14
CA ARG A 26 -11.76 -4.69 24.80
C ARG A 26 -13.19 -5.15 25.06
N ALA A 27 -13.72 -6.02 24.21
CA ALA A 27 -15.03 -6.67 24.42
C ALA A 27 -14.95 -7.87 25.38
N GLY A 28 -13.85 -8.05 26.13
CA GLY A 28 -13.67 -9.08 27.13
C GLY A 28 -13.35 -10.47 26.57
N ARG A 29 -13.02 -10.61 25.31
CA ARG A 29 -12.61 -11.89 24.72
C ARG A 29 -11.14 -12.19 25.05
N ARG A 30 -10.84 -13.45 25.35
CA ARG A 30 -9.46 -13.93 25.49
C ARG A 30 -8.90 -14.13 24.08
N VAL A 31 -7.93 -13.30 23.68
CA VAL A 31 -7.36 -13.27 22.34
C VAL A 31 -5.88 -13.67 22.38
N LEU A 32 -5.49 -14.56 21.48
CA LEU A 32 -4.09 -14.87 21.18
C LEU A 32 -3.77 -14.47 19.75
N VAL A 33 -2.71 -13.69 19.56
CA VAL A 33 -2.12 -13.39 18.25
C VAL A 33 -0.84 -14.19 18.10
N LEU A 34 -0.72 -14.95 17.01
CA LEU A 34 0.46 -15.71 16.64
C LEU A 34 1.14 -15.05 15.44
N GLU A 35 2.36 -14.57 15.62
CA GLU A 35 3.16 -13.90 14.59
C GLU A 35 4.44 -14.68 14.30
N ARG A 36 4.69 -14.99 13.04
CA ARG A 36 5.84 -15.77 12.59
C ARG A 36 7.17 -15.05 12.82
N LEU A 37 7.20 -13.73 12.59
CA LEU A 37 8.40 -12.92 12.75
C LEU A 37 8.66 -12.62 14.22
N ASP A 38 9.84 -12.11 14.54
CA ASP A 38 10.23 -11.66 15.88
C ASP A 38 9.57 -10.33 16.30
N HIS A 39 8.83 -9.71 15.37
CA HIS A 39 8.13 -8.45 15.55
C HIS A 39 6.74 -8.48 14.88
N VAL A 40 5.85 -7.61 15.33
CA VAL A 40 4.52 -7.40 14.76
C VAL A 40 4.51 -6.26 13.74
N GLY A 41 3.42 -6.13 12.97
CA GLY A 41 3.19 -5.03 12.03
C GLY A 41 3.01 -5.49 10.58
N GLY A 42 3.49 -6.69 10.24
CA GLY A 42 3.43 -7.20 8.87
C GLY A 42 4.25 -6.30 7.92
N LEU A 43 3.60 -5.72 6.89
CA LEU A 43 4.24 -4.77 5.99
C LEU A 43 4.23 -3.31 6.50
N ALA A 44 3.59 -3.02 7.63
CA ALA A 44 3.57 -1.70 8.25
C ALA A 44 4.67 -1.59 9.31
N VAL A 45 5.93 -1.59 8.88
CA VAL A 45 7.11 -1.59 9.75
C VAL A 45 8.11 -0.52 9.36
N SER A 46 8.84 -0.02 10.36
CA SER A 46 10.02 0.83 10.16
C SER A 46 11.27 0.05 10.54
N ALA A 47 12.29 0.07 9.69
CA ALA A 47 13.52 -0.66 9.92
C ALA A 47 14.76 0.19 9.59
N GLN A 48 15.86 -0.07 10.29
CA GLN A 48 17.20 0.36 9.88
C GLN A 48 17.69 -0.61 8.79
N ALA A 49 17.48 -0.23 7.51
CA ALA A 49 17.80 -1.09 6.38
C ALA A 49 19.32 -1.17 6.12
N PHE A 50 20.10 -0.20 6.61
CA PHE A 50 21.54 -0.08 6.33
C PHE A 50 22.34 -0.12 7.63
N PRO A 51 23.24 -1.10 7.80
CA PRO A 51 24.06 -1.23 9.01
C PRO A 51 24.87 0.04 9.31
N GLY A 52 24.79 0.51 10.57
CA GLY A 52 25.51 1.70 11.01
C GLY A 52 24.95 3.04 10.53
N VAL A 53 23.82 3.05 9.82
CA VAL A 53 23.13 4.27 9.37
C VAL A 53 21.88 4.47 10.21
N ASP A 54 21.81 5.55 10.96
CA ASP A 54 20.67 5.87 11.85
C ASP A 54 19.52 6.49 11.05
N ALA A 55 18.92 5.68 10.17
CA ALA A 55 17.74 6.01 9.37
C ALA A 55 16.70 4.89 9.48
N ARG A 56 15.49 5.22 9.88
CA ARG A 56 14.36 4.27 10.01
C ARG A 56 13.42 4.41 8.82
N LEU A 57 13.61 3.58 7.83
CA LEU A 57 12.79 3.58 6.63
C LEU A 57 11.48 2.81 6.85
N SER A 58 10.38 3.34 6.34
CA SER A 58 9.15 2.56 6.12
C SER A 58 9.42 1.58 4.97
N ARG A 59 9.83 0.35 5.33
CA ARG A 59 10.53 -0.56 4.42
C ARG A 59 9.66 -1.08 3.29
N TYR A 60 8.35 -1.24 3.55
CA TYR A 60 7.37 -1.75 2.59
C TYR A 60 6.26 -0.75 2.33
N SER A 61 5.21 -0.71 3.16
CA SER A 61 4.20 0.36 3.12
C SER A 61 4.75 1.64 3.77
N TYR A 62 4.33 2.81 3.28
CA TYR A 62 5.01 4.07 3.59
C TYR A 62 4.09 5.28 3.76
N LEU A 63 2.82 5.20 3.35
CA LEU A 63 1.83 6.25 3.52
C LEU A 63 0.55 5.69 4.13
N VAL A 64 -0.22 6.55 4.79
CA VAL A 64 -1.51 6.23 5.39
C VAL A 64 -2.59 7.11 4.75
N SER A 65 -3.59 6.47 4.15
CA SER A 65 -4.79 7.11 3.64
C SER A 65 -6.06 6.43 4.17
N LEU A 66 -6.04 5.11 4.27
CA LEU A 66 -7.23 4.30 4.50
C LEU A 66 -7.50 3.94 5.96
N LEU A 67 -6.73 4.45 6.92
CA LEU A 67 -6.95 4.18 8.36
C LEU A 67 -8.08 5.08 8.88
N PRO A 68 -9.31 4.57 9.10
CA PRO A 68 -10.44 5.39 9.49
C PRO A 68 -10.23 6.05 10.86
N ALA A 69 -10.59 7.32 10.97
CA ALA A 69 -10.55 8.07 12.23
C ALA A 69 -11.34 7.37 13.35
N LYS A 70 -12.42 6.65 12.99
CA LYS A 70 -13.20 5.84 13.93
C LYS A 70 -12.34 4.76 14.61
N ILE A 71 -11.52 4.02 13.86
CA ILE A 71 -10.62 2.99 14.44
C ILE A 71 -9.60 3.65 15.37
N VAL A 72 -9.01 4.78 14.97
CA VAL A 72 -8.06 5.54 15.79
C VAL A 72 -8.71 5.98 17.10
N SER A 73 -9.90 6.55 17.02
CA SER A 73 -10.68 7.03 18.17
C SER A 73 -11.14 5.89 19.09
N ASP A 74 -11.76 4.84 18.50
CA ASP A 74 -12.28 3.71 19.26
C ASP A 74 -11.18 3.00 20.04
N LEU A 75 -10.00 2.85 19.46
CA LEU A 75 -8.87 2.17 20.09
C LEU A 75 -8.03 3.10 20.98
N GLY A 76 -8.26 4.41 20.92
CA GLY A 76 -7.52 5.41 21.70
C GLY A 76 -6.05 5.45 21.37
N ILE A 77 -5.69 5.21 20.10
CA ILE A 77 -4.30 5.19 19.67
C ILE A 77 -3.81 6.59 19.27
N GLY A 78 -2.60 6.95 19.71
CA GLY A 78 -1.94 8.19 19.28
C GLY A 78 -1.14 7.93 18.00
N VAL A 79 -1.72 8.26 16.84
CA VAL A 79 -1.03 8.24 15.56
C VAL A 79 -1.04 9.66 15.01
N GLU A 80 0.15 10.28 14.89
CA GLU A 80 0.30 11.57 14.24
C GLU A 80 0.52 11.35 12.74
N LEU A 81 -0.37 11.95 11.92
CA LEU A 81 -0.28 11.94 10.46
C LEU A 81 -0.02 13.37 9.97
N ARG A 82 0.98 13.54 9.11
CA ARG A 82 1.29 14.83 8.49
C ARG A 82 0.86 14.86 7.05
N ARG A 83 0.04 15.85 6.72
CA ARG A 83 -0.36 16.11 5.34
C ARG A 83 0.82 16.65 4.55
N ARG A 84 0.98 16.16 3.32
CA ARG A 84 1.95 16.69 2.37
C ARG A 84 1.40 17.97 1.73
N ARG A 85 2.20 19.02 1.63
CA ARG A 85 1.80 20.26 0.95
C ARG A 85 1.61 20.03 -0.54
N TYR A 86 2.57 19.36 -1.16
CA TYR A 86 2.53 19.04 -2.59
C TYR A 86 1.88 17.68 -2.79
N ALA A 87 0.90 17.60 -3.70
CA ALA A 87 0.31 16.32 -4.06
C ALA A 87 1.27 15.52 -4.94
N SER A 88 1.76 16.13 -6.02
CA SER A 88 2.68 15.47 -6.95
C SER A 88 3.54 16.43 -7.76
N TYR A 89 4.63 15.88 -8.30
CA TYR A 89 5.41 16.46 -9.39
C TYR A 89 5.66 15.39 -10.45
N THR A 90 5.37 15.70 -11.71
CA THR A 90 5.54 14.79 -12.85
C THR A 90 6.40 15.46 -13.91
N PRO A 91 7.66 15.03 -14.12
CA PRO A 91 8.52 15.57 -15.16
C PRO A 91 7.92 15.40 -16.56
N ALA A 92 8.05 16.44 -17.38
CA ALA A 92 7.59 16.51 -18.77
C ALA A 92 8.67 17.21 -19.63
N GLY A 93 9.64 16.46 -20.13
CA GLY A 93 10.84 17.01 -20.79
C GLY A 93 11.71 17.81 -19.82
N ASP A 94 11.99 19.08 -20.16
CA ASP A 94 12.79 20.00 -19.32
C ASP A 94 11.91 20.81 -18.36
N THR A 95 10.64 20.47 -18.19
CA THR A 95 9.68 21.06 -17.29
C THR A 95 8.92 19.97 -16.53
N GLY A 96 7.87 20.30 -15.78
CA GLY A 96 7.03 19.33 -15.12
C GLY A 96 5.71 19.88 -14.59
N LEU A 97 4.79 18.96 -14.34
CA LEU A 97 3.49 19.23 -13.76
C LEU A 97 3.57 19.16 -12.24
N LEU A 98 3.54 20.30 -11.56
CA LEU A 98 3.51 20.41 -10.11
C LEU A 98 2.07 20.65 -9.64
N VAL A 99 1.58 19.80 -8.74
CA VAL A 99 0.30 19.97 -8.06
C VAL A 99 0.56 20.41 -6.62
N ASP A 100 0.44 21.73 -6.37
CA ASP A 100 0.63 22.34 -5.04
C ASP A 100 -0.71 22.50 -4.34
N GLY A 101 -0.99 21.68 -3.35
CA GLY A 101 -2.23 21.72 -2.56
C GLY A 101 -2.37 22.98 -1.69
N GLY A 102 -1.28 23.73 -1.48
CA GLY A 102 -1.26 24.99 -0.75
C GLY A 102 -1.37 26.23 -1.64
N ASP A 103 -1.23 26.06 -2.97
CA ASP A 103 -1.24 27.19 -3.92
C ASP A 103 -1.89 26.80 -5.26
N ALA A 104 -3.18 27.16 -5.39
CA ALA A 104 -3.95 26.89 -6.60
C ALA A 104 -3.44 27.68 -7.83
N GLY A 105 -2.83 28.86 -7.60
CA GLY A 105 -2.26 29.68 -8.68
C GLY A 105 -1.00 29.02 -9.26
N ARG A 106 -0.14 28.50 -8.39
CA ARG A 106 1.06 27.74 -8.80
C ARG A 106 0.70 26.46 -9.54
N THR A 107 -0.31 25.73 -9.08
CA THR A 107 -0.85 24.57 -9.79
C THR A 107 -1.36 24.98 -11.18
N ALA A 108 -2.14 26.06 -11.28
CA ALA A 108 -2.69 26.53 -12.56
C ALA A 108 -1.58 26.95 -13.55
N ALA A 109 -0.56 27.66 -13.07
CA ALA A 109 0.60 28.02 -13.89
C ALA A 109 1.37 26.79 -14.37
N SER A 110 1.51 25.76 -13.52
CA SER A 110 2.18 24.51 -13.90
C SER A 110 1.39 23.74 -14.97
N PHE A 111 0.07 23.60 -14.83
CA PHE A 111 -0.77 23.01 -15.88
C PHE A 111 -0.65 23.78 -17.20
N ALA A 112 -0.80 25.11 -17.17
CA ALA A 112 -0.69 25.92 -18.39
C ALA A 112 0.66 25.77 -19.08
N ARG A 113 1.76 25.65 -18.33
CA ARG A 113 3.11 25.44 -18.86
C ARG A 113 3.26 24.09 -19.55
N VAL A 114 2.71 23.01 -18.98
CA VAL A 114 2.83 21.66 -19.53
C VAL A 114 1.84 21.41 -20.65
N THR A 115 0.59 21.86 -20.52
CA THR A 115 -0.51 21.51 -21.44
C THR A 115 -0.88 22.63 -22.40
N GLY A 116 -0.26 23.80 -22.28
CA GLY A 116 -0.50 24.95 -23.16
C GLY A 116 -1.79 25.72 -22.87
N GLY A 117 -2.52 25.42 -21.77
CA GLY A 117 -3.78 26.09 -21.46
C GLY A 117 -4.40 25.69 -20.13
N THR A 118 -5.68 26.03 -19.92
CA THR A 118 -6.42 25.77 -18.69
C THR A 118 -7.37 24.57 -18.76
N ALA A 119 -7.65 24.06 -19.96
CA ALA A 119 -8.67 23.02 -20.20
C ALA A 119 -8.40 21.74 -19.40
N GLU A 120 -7.13 21.30 -19.36
CA GLU A 120 -6.73 20.10 -18.62
C GLU A 120 -6.92 20.29 -17.11
N LEU A 121 -6.58 21.46 -16.56
CA LEU A 121 -6.82 21.76 -15.14
C LEU A 121 -8.31 21.76 -14.81
N GLU A 122 -9.15 22.28 -15.68
CA GLU A 122 -10.60 22.26 -15.49
C GLU A 122 -11.17 20.84 -15.52
N ALA A 123 -10.66 20.01 -16.46
CA ALA A 123 -11.01 18.59 -16.54
C ALA A 123 -10.54 17.83 -15.28
N TRP A 124 -9.31 18.09 -14.82
CA TRP A 124 -8.73 17.56 -13.59
C TRP A 124 -9.60 17.88 -12.37
N ARG A 125 -9.97 19.13 -12.20
CA ARG A 125 -10.85 19.56 -11.09
C ARG A 125 -12.21 18.86 -11.12
N ARG A 126 -12.82 18.71 -12.30
CA ARG A 126 -14.09 17.98 -12.43
C ARG A 126 -13.96 16.50 -12.10
N PHE A 127 -12.88 15.87 -12.55
CA PHE A 127 -12.63 14.45 -12.27
C PHE A 127 -12.44 14.21 -10.78
N TYR A 128 -11.54 14.96 -10.14
CA TYR A 128 -11.27 14.78 -8.71
C TYR A 128 -12.41 15.27 -7.81
N ALA A 129 -13.25 16.21 -8.24
CA ALA A 129 -14.48 16.53 -7.54
C ALA A 129 -15.47 15.33 -7.54
N MET A 130 -15.60 14.64 -8.67
CA MET A 130 -16.41 13.44 -8.78
C MET A 130 -15.87 12.31 -7.88
N THR A 131 -14.55 12.04 -7.92
CA THR A 131 -13.95 10.98 -7.07
C THR A 131 -14.07 11.32 -5.59
N ALA A 132 -13.92 12.59 -5.19
CA ALA A 132 -14.09 13.05 -3.82
C ALA A 132 -15.54 12.89 -3.33
N GLU A 133 -16.53 13.15 -4.19
CA GLU A 133 -17.94 12.92 -3.87
C GLU A 133 -18.20 11.42 -3.63
N VAL A 134 -17.67 10.53 -4.49
CA VAL A 134 -17.75 9.09 -4.31
C VAL A 134 -17.05 8.65 -3.02
N ALA A 135 -15.85 9.16 -2.75
CA ALA A 135 -15.11 8.87 -1.53
C ALA A 135 -15.90 9.23 -0.28
N GLY A 136 -16.47 10.45 -0.22
CA GLY A 136 -17.26 10.90 0.91
C GLY A 136 -18.52 10.06 1.18
N ARG A 137 -19.10 9.47 0.13
CA ARG A 137 -20.27 8.59 0.24
C ARG A 137 -19.92 7.15 0.60
N VAL A 138 -18.84 6.62 0.04
CA VAL A 138 -18.45 5.21 0.19
C VAL A 138 -17.64 4.96 1.47
N ALA A 139 -16.72 5.85 1.84
CA ALA A 139 -15.84 5.65 2.99
C ALA A 139 -16.59 5.31 4.30
N PRO A 140 -17.71 5.97 4.66
CA PRO A 140 -18.47 5.63 5.86
C PRO A 140 -19.01 4.18 5.86
N THR A 141 -19.26 3.60 4.69
CA THR A 141 -19.81 2.24 4.56
C THR A 141 -18.76 1.15 4.78
N LEU A 142 -17.47 1.50 4.78
CA LEU A 142 -16.40 0.52 4.87
C LEU A 142 -16.31 -0.18 6.23
N LEU A 143 -16.85 0.45 7.28
CA LEU A 143 -16.93 -0.08 8.65
C LEU A 143 -18.31 -0.62 9.02
N GLU A 144 -19.20 -0.78 8.06
CA GLU A 144 -20.57 -1.26 8.24
C GLU A 144 -20.76 -2.61 7.52
N PRO A 145 -21.82 -3.38 7.79
CA PRO A 145 -22.17 -4.54 6.96
C PRO A 145 -22.25 -4.17 5.47
N LEU A 146 -21.93 -5.12 4.60
CA LEU A 146 -21.98 -4.90 3.15
C LEU A 146 -23.39 -4.55 2.70
N MET A 147 -23.49 -3.62 1.77
CA MET A 147 -24.66 -3.40 0.95
C MET A 147 -24.54 -4.15 -0.39
N ASP A 148 -25.64 -4.40 -1.06
CA ASP A 148 -25.64 -5.00 -2.39
C ASP A 148 -25.20 -3.99 -3.48
N ARG A 149 -25.07 -4.50 -4.70
CA ARG A 149 -24.67 -3.69 -5.87
C ARG A 149 -25.66 -2.57 -6.18
N ALA A 150 -26.97 -2.81 -6.01
CA ALA A 150 -28.00 -1.83 -6.33
C ALA A 150 -27.98 -0.67 -5.34
N ALA A 151 -27.90 -0.96 -4.05
CA ALA A 151 -27.77 0.05 -2.99
C ALA A 151 -26.48 0.88 -3.13
N MET A 152 -25.36 0.24 -3.49
CA MET A 152 -24.11 0.96 -3.75
C MET A 152 -24.23 1.87 -4.97
N ARG A 153 -24.86 1.43 -6.04
CA ARG A 153 -25.12 2.25 -7.23
C ARG A 153 -25.97 3.49 -6.90
N ASP A 154 -27.02 3.29 -6.12
CA ASP A 154 -27.92 4.38 -5.73
C ASP A 154 -27.19 5.37 -4.81
N LEU A 155 -26.29 4.90 -3.93
CA LEU A 155 -25.43 5.72 -3.07
C LEU A 155 -24.43 6.57 -3.90
N VAL A 156 -23.76 5.94 -4.86
CA VAL A 156 -22.71 6.58 -5.70
C VAL A 156 -23.33 7.54 -6.72
N GLY A 157 -24.51 7.20 -7.23
CA GLY A 157 -25.20 7.95 -8.28
C GLY A 157 -24.85 7.47 -9.69
N PRO A 158 -25.77 7.66 -10.67
CA PRO A 158 -25.73 6.95 -11.95
C PRO A 158 -24.52 7.29 -12.83
N GLN A 159 -24.06 8.56 -12.82
CA GLN A 159 -22.95 8.98 -13.68
C GLN A 159 -21.60 8.44 -13.16
N ALA A 160 -21.30 8.64 -11.87
CA ALA A 160 -20.07 8.15 -11.27
C ALA A 160 -20.05 6.60 -11.22
N TRP A 161 -21.23 5.98 -11.03
CA TRP A 161 -21.36 4.52 -11.12
C TRP A 161 -20.93 4.00 -12.48
N ARG A 162 -21.49 4.55 -13.59
CA ARG A 162 -21.12 4.15 -14.94
C ARG A 162 -19.64 4.31 -15.20
N ASP A 163 -19.07 5.45 -14.80
CA ASP A 163 -17.68 5.80 -15.13
C ASP A 163 -16.64 5.03 -14.27
N LEU A 164 -16.95 4.74 -13.01
CA LEU A 164 -15.98 4.11 -12.11
C LEU A 164 -16.23 2.62 -11.85
N PHE A 165 -17.45 2.10 -12.09
CA PHE A 165 -17.82 0.72 -11.74
C PHE A 165 -18.23 -0.15 -12.92
N GLU A 166 -18.49 0.43 -14.10
CA GLU A 166 -18.99 -0.32 -15.26
C GLU A 166 -18.15 -0.17 -16.52
N ARG A 167 -17.39 0.92 -16.66
CA ARG A 167 -16.54 1.16 -17.82
C ARG A 167 -15.07 1.05 -17.42
N PRO A 168 -14.18 0.52 -18.30
CA PRO A 168 -12.74 0.58 -18.08
C PRO A 168 -12.28 2.02 -17.80
N ILE A 169 -11.51 2.22 -16.74
CA ILE A 169 -11.09 3.56 -16.33
C ILE A 169 -10.21 4.23 -17.39
N GLY A 170 -9.46 3.46 -18.18
CA GLY A 170 -8.67 3.98 -19.30
C GLY A 170 -9.53 4.70 -20.32
N GLU A 171 -10.69 4.15 -20.69
CA GLU A 171 -11.65 4.80 -21.61
C GLU A 171 -12.19 6.12 -21.03
N VAL A 172 -12.51 6.12 -19.73
CA VAL A 172 -13.04 7.31 -19.04
C VAL A 172 -12.00 8.41 -18.97
N VAL A 173 -10.75 8.07 -18.72
CA VAL A 173 -9.63 9.02 -18.69
C VAL A 173 -9.33 9.54 -20.08
N ASP A 174 -9.29 8.68 -21.10
CA ASP A 174 -9.06 9.08 -22.50
C ASP A 174 -10.14 10.04 -23.04
N GLU A 175 -11.40 9.90 -22.59
CA GLU A 175 -12.48 10.82 -22.94
C GLU A 175 -12.41 12.17 -22.21
N ARG A 176 -11.86 12.19 -21.00
CA ARG A 176 -11.89 13.39 -20.14
C ARG A 176 -10.68 14.30 -20.27
N PHE A 177 -9.55 13.74 -20.67
CA PHE A 177 -8.27 14.42 -20.77
C PHE A 177 -7.67 14.24 -22.17
N ALA A 178 -6.96 15.24 -22.63
CA ALA A 178 -6.27 15.19 -23.94
C ALA A 178 -4.76 15.01 -23.79
N ASP A 179 -4.17 15.54 -22.72
CA ASP A 179 -2.74 15.52 -22.47
C ASP A 179 -2.25 14.17 -21.94
N ASP A 180 -1.16 13.64 -22.51
CA ASP A 180 -0.59 12.33 -22.17
C ASP A 180 -0.12 12.25 -20.71
N ILE A 181 0.52 13.31 -20.20
CA ILE A 181 1.03 13.37 -18.82
C ILE A 181 -0.14 13.41 -17.82
N VAL A 182 -1.16 14.23 -18.11
CA VAL A 182 -2.34 14.34 -17.24
C VAL A 182 -3.10 13.02 -17.17
N ARG A 183 -3.30 12.35 -18.32
CA ARG A 183 -3.88 11.00 -18.37
C ARG A 183 -3.07 10.00 -17.54
N GLY A 184 -1.76 10.02 -17.72
CA GLY A 184 -0.87 9.11 -17.03
C GLY A 184 -0.92 9.27 -15.51
N VAL A 185 -0.85 10.50 -15.00
CA VAL A 185 -0.94 10.79 -13.56
C VAL A 185 -2.25 10.28 -12.95
N VAL A 186 -3.37 10.43 -13.66
CA VAL A 186 -4.67 9.89 -13.18
C VAL A 186 -4.68 8.37 -13.19
N LEU A 187 -4.08 7.74 -14.23
CA LEU A 187 -4.06 6.29 -14.36
C LEU A 187 -3.09 5.59 -13.40
N THR A 188 -2.09 6.29 -12.87
CA THR A 188 -1.13 5.72 -11.93
C THR A 188 -1.82 5.13 -10.71
N ASP A 189 -2.77 5.86 -10.10
CA ASP A 189 -3.57 5.38 -8.96
C ASP A 189 -4.37 4.09 -9.27
N ALA A 190 -4.62 3.81 -10.55
CA ALA A 190 -5.30 2.60 -11.00
C ALA A 190 -4.35 1.39 -11.16
N LEU A 191 -3.03 1.58 -11.05
CA LEU A 191 -2.01 0.58 -11.37
C LEU A 191 -1.13 0.19 -10.17
N ILE A 192 -1.13 0.98 -9.10
CA ILE A 192 -0.29 0.73 -7.92
C ILE A 192 -0.63 -0.61 -7.29
N GLY A 193 0.35 -1.52 -7.29
CA GLY A 193 0.20 -2.86 -6.72
C GLY A 193 -0.67 -3.83 -7.51
N THR A 194 -1.13 -3.44 -8.71
CA THR A 194 -1.98 -4.26 -9.58
C THR A 194 -1.38 -4.35 -10.98
N PHE A 195 -1.19 -5.54 -11.51
CA PHE A 195 -0.73 -5.75 -12.88
C PHE A 195 -1.93 -5.89 -13.82
N THR A 196 -2.31 -4.79 -14.46
CA THR A 196 -3.50 -4.76 -15.32
C THR A 196 -3.35 -3.70 -16.42
N ASP A 197 -4.18 -3.83 -17.46
CA ASP A 197 -4.42 -2.78 -18.46
C ASP A 197 -5.58 -1.91 -17.98
N PRO A 198 -5.44 -0.57 -17.91
CA PRO A 198 -6.55 0.34 -17.57
C PRO A 198 -7.77 0.23 -18.50
N HIS A 199 -7.60 -0.30 -19.72
CA HIS A 199 -8.68 -0.57 -20.69
C HIS A 199 -9.23 -2.00 -20.56
N GLY A 200 -8.76 -2.79 -19.60
CA GLY A 200 -9.20 -4.17 -19.38
C GLY A 200 -10.67 -4.27 -18.96
N PRO A 201 -11.45 -5.17 -19.59
CA PRO A 201 -12.87 -5.36 -19.28
C PRO A 201 -13.13 -6.01 -17.92
N ASP A 202 -12.11 -6.53 -17.27
CA ASP A 202 -12.16 -7.10 -15.92
C ASP A 202 -12.29 -6.05 -14.82
N LEU A 203 -12.08 -4.77 -15.15
CA LEU A 203 -12.15 -3.61 -14.27
C LEU A 203 -11.24 -3.71 -13.03
N LEU A 204 -10.09 -4.40 -13.14
CA LEU A 204 -9.11 -4.47 -12.07
C LEU A 204 -8.52 -3.10 -11.76
N ALA A 205 -8.20 -2.33 -12.80
CA ALA A 205 -7.71 -0.96 -12.68
C ALA A 205 -8.74 -0.05 -11.98
N ASN A 206 -10.03 -0.22 -12.25
CA ASN A 206 -11.09 0.53 -11.58
C ASN A 206 -11.12 0.26 -10.07
N ARG A 207 -10.99 -1.01 -9.66
CA ARG A 207 -10.95 -1.36 -8.23
C ARG A 207 -9.72 -0.80 -7.55
N CYS A 208 -8.58 -0.79 -8.24
CA CYS A 208 -7.34 -0.20 -7.75
C CYS A 208 -7.48 1.33 -7.60
N LEU A 209 -8.03 2.03 -8.59
CA LEU A 209 -8.31 3.46 -8.52
C LEU A 209 -9.24 3.78 -7.34
N LEU A 210 -10.36 3.07 -7.22
CA LEU A 210 -11.31 3.29 -6.11
C LEU A 210 -10.66 3.15 -4.75
N TYR A 211 -9.81 2.14 -4.58
CA TYR A 211 -9.02 1.97 -3.37
C TYR A 211 -8.17 3.21 -3.05
N HIS A 212 -7.51 3.80 -4.06
CA HIS A 212 -6.63 4.95 -3.87
C HIS A 212 -7.40 6.26 -3.63
N VAL A 213 -8.49 6.49 -4.35
CA VAL A 213 -9.24 7.76 -4.27
C VAL A 213 -10.24 7.81 -3.13
N ILE A 214 -10.73 6.68 -2.62
CA ILE A 214 -11.65 6.67 -1.47
C ILE A 214 -10.91 7.06 -0.18
N GLY A 215 -9.78 6.43 0.10
CA GLY A 215 -9.01 6.67 1.31
C GLY A 215 -9.89 6.56 2.57
N ASP A 216 -9.76 7.54 3.46
CA ASP A 216 -10.61 7.76 4.64
C ASP A 216 -11.83 8.67 4.32
N GLY A 217 -12.14 8.88 3.06
CA GLY A 217 -13.15 9.80 2.55
C GLY A 217 -12.59 11.11 1.99
N THR A 218 -11.29 11.35 2.10
CA THR A 218 -10.61 12.55 1.60
C THR A 218 -9.73 12.29 0.38
N GLY A 219 -9.25 11.04 0.20
CA GLY A 219 -8.25 10.68 -0.80
C GLY A 219 -6.84 11.21 -0.48
N ASP A 220 -6.62 11.84 0.68
CA ASP A 220 -5.30 12.32 1.09
C ASP A 220 -4.39 11.15 1.51
N TRP A 221 -3.12 11.22 1.12
CA TRP A 221 -2.09 10.27 1.52
C TRP A 221 -1.08 10.95 2.43
N ASN A 222 -1.11 10.60 3.71
CA ASN A 222 -0.39 11.26 4.79
C ASN A 222 0.86 10.47 5.20
N VAL A 223 1.86 11.21 5.70
CA VAL A 223 3.10 10.63 6.25
C VAL A 223 2.90 10.40 7.75
N PRO A 224 3.02 9.13 8.23
CA PRO A 224 2.99 8.84 9.66
C PRO A 224 4.30 9.30 10.32
N VAL A 225 4.20 10.06 11.41
CA VAL A 225 5.36 10.51 12.20
C VAL A 225 6.01 9.30 12.89
N GLY A 226 7.31 9.15 12.69
CA GLY A 226 8.07 7.96 13.13
C GLY A 226 7.96 6.78 12.16
N GLY A 227 7.35 6.98 10.98
CA GLY A 227 7.18 5.96 9.94
C GLY A 227 6.08 4.95 10.26
N MET A 228 5.92 3.96 9.39
CA MET A 228 4.84 2.96 9.50
C MET A 228 4.92 2.09 10.75
N GLY A 229 6.13 1.90 11.31
CA GLY A 229 6.31 1.18 12.57
C GLY A 229 5.66 1.87 13.77
N ALA A 230 5.49 3.20 13.74
CA ALA A 230 4.77 3.93 14.78
C ALA A 230 3.28 3.58 14.76
N VAL A 231 2.69 3.43 13.57
CA VAL A 231 1.28 3.04 13.40
C VAL A 231 1.04 1.62 13.95
N SER A 232 1.83 0.64 13.50
CA SER A 232 1.68 -0.74 13.95
C SER A 232 2.04 -0.92 15.43
N GLY A 233 3.01 -0.15 15.93
CA GLY A 233 3.38 -0.11 17.34
C GLY A 233 2.23 0.41 18.23
N ALA A 234 1.54 1.46 17.81
CA ALA A 234 0.38 2.01 18.51
C ALA A 234 -0.78 0.98 18.56
N LEU A 235 -1.05 0.30 17.44
CA LEU A 235 -2.04 -0.77 17.36
C LEU A 235 -1.69 -1.96 18.27
N ALA A 236 -0.43 -2.39 18.28
CA ALA A 236 0.04 -3.45 19.17
C ALA A 236 -0.04 -3.06 20.65
N GLY A 237 0.28 -1.79 20.95
CA GLY A 237 0.09 -1.22 22.30
C GLY A 237 -1.35 -1.27 22.77
N ALA A 238 -2.29 -0.86 21.92
CA ALA A 238 -3.72 -0.90 22.20
C ALA A 238 -4.23 -2.34 22.42
N ALA A 239 -3.80 -3.30 21.58
CA ALA A 239 -4.18 -4.70 21.73
C ALA A 239 -3.67 -5.28 23.05
N ARG A 240 -2.41 -5.03 23.42
CA ARG A 240 -1.83 -5.48 24.71
C ARG A 240 -2.50 -4.82 25.91
N ALA A 241 -2.74 -3.51 25.84
CA ALA A 241 -3.43 -2.77 26.91
C ALA A 241 -4.86 -3.29 27.15
N ALA A 242 -5.53 -3.78 26.10
CA ALA A 242 -6.82 -4.44 26.18
C ALA A 242 -6.75 -5.88 26.71
N GLY A 243 -5.56 -6.46 26.89
CA GLY A 243 -5.36 -7.81 27.41
C GLY A 243 -5.18 -8.91 26.34
N ALA A 244 -4.95 -8.55 25.08
CA ALA A 244 -4.58 -9.54 24.06
C ALA A 244 -3.17 -10.08 24.31
N GLU A 245 -3.01 -11.39 24.26
CA GLU A 245 -1.72 -12.05 24.25
C GLU A 245 -1.13 -12.05 22.84
N ILE A 246 0.10 -11.58 22.67
CA ILE A 246 0.79 -11.53 21.38
C ILE A 246 2.09 -12.32 21.50
N LEU A 247 2.19 -13.39 20.72
CA LEU A 247 3.36 -14.26 20.67
C LEU A 247 4.05 -14.06 19.29
N THR A 248 5.29 -13.61 19.32
CA THR A 248 6.16 -13.48 18.15
C THR A 248 7.10 -14.68 18.04
N GLY A 249 7.68 -14.92 16.86
CA GLY A 249 8.46 -16.13 16.56
C GLY A 249 7.59 -17.39 16.58
N ALA A 250 6.28 -17.25 16.36
CA ALA A 250 5.27 -18.31 16.43
C ALA A 250 4.59 -18.46 15.07
N GLU A 251 5.09 -19.37 14.24
CA GLU A 251 4.58 -19.63 12.91
C GLU A 251 3.38 -20.58 12.95
N VAL A 252 2.21 -20.13 12.54
CA VAL A 252 1.05 -21.02 12.34
C VAL A 252 1.33 -21.93 11.14
N VAL A 253 1.25 -23.23 11.35
CA VAL A 253 1.56 -24.26 10.35
C VAL A 253 0.34 -25.07 9.92
N ALA A 254 -0.72 -25.11 10.74
CA ALA A 254 -2.00 -25.73 10.38
C ALA A 254 -3.17 -25.07 11.11
N VAL A 255 -4.32 -25.10 10.48
CA VAL A 255 -5.61 -24.64 11.03
C VAL A 255 -6.67 -25.72 10.75
N ASP A 256 -7.26 -26.24 11.84
CA ASP A 256 -8.43 -27.11 11.75
C ASP A 256 -9.71 -26.26 11.84
N PRO A 257 -10.65 -26.34 10.88
CA PRO A 257 -11.93 -25.66 10.98
C PRO A 257 -12.74 -25.97 12.25
N ALA A 258 -12.45 -27.07 12.95
CA ALA A 258 -13.03 -27.39 14.25
C ALA A 258 -12.52 -26.52 15.41
N GLY A 259 -11.51 -25.65 15.14
CA GLY A 259 -11.02 -24.67 16.10
C GLY A 259 -9.62 -24.92 16.65
N GLU A 260 -8.89 -25.88 16.10
CA GLU A 260 -7.52 -26.15 16.52
C GLU A 260 -6.52 -25.40 15.61
N VAL A 261 -5.50 -24.80 16.23
CA VAL A 261 -4.42 -24.08 15.54
C VAL A 261 -3.09 -24.67 15.99
N THR A 262 -2.33 -25.20 15.05
CA THR A 262 -0.97 -25.67 15.30
C THR A 262 0.03 -24.60 14.86
N PHE A 263 0.97 -24.29 15.75
CA PHE A 263 2.05 -23.34 15.47
C PHE A 263 3.39 -23.88 15.95
N ARG A 264 4.47 -23.33 15.40
CA ARG A 264 5.85 -23.68 15.73
C ARG A 264 6.60 -22.46 16.24
N ASP A 265 7.33 -22.62 17.34
CA ASP A 265 8.26 -21.63 17.88
C ASP A 265 9.63 -22.28 18.16
N ALA A 266 10.53 -21.56 18.85
CA ALA A 266 11.85 -22.09 19.22
C ALA A 266 11.77 -23.29 20.18
N GLY A 267 10.65 -23.48 20.88
CA GLY A 267 10.40 -24.61 21.78
C GLY A 267 9.83 -25.85 21.10
N GLY A 268 9.47 -25.75 19.83
CA GLY A 268 8.91 -26.84 19.04
C GLY A 268 7.50 -26.56 18.52
N GLU A 269 6.75 -27.63 18.29
CA GLU A 269 5.38 -27.55 17.78
C GLU A 269 4.37 -27.58 18.93
N HIS A 270 3.39 -26.69 18.85
CA HIS A 270 2.37 -26.48 19.87
C HIS A 270 0.98 -26.41 19.25
N THR A 271 -0.02 -26.74 20.02
CA THR A 271 -1.42 -26.69 19.63
C THR A 271 -2.22 -25.86 20.63
N VAL A 272 -3.07 -24.96 20.11
CA VAL A 272 -4.04 -24.20 20.90
C VAL A 272 -5.44 -24.30 20.29
N ARG A 273 -6.47 -24.10 21.11
CA ARG A 273 -7.85 -24.09 20.64
C ARG A 273 -8.46 -22.69 20.70
N GLY A 274 -9.03 -22.23 19.57
CA GLY A 274 -9.85 -21.03 19.46
C GLY A 274 -11.33 -21.36 19.30
N GLY A 275 -12.20 -20.64 20.02
CA GLY A 275 -13.63 -20.65 19.73
C GLY A 275 -13.93 -20.13 18.31
N ARG A 276 -13.11 -19.17 17.87
CA ARG A 276 -13.03 -18.62 16.51
C ARG A 276 -11.57 -18.45 16.11
N ILE A 277 -11.30 -18.47 14.80
CA ILE A 277 -9.97 -18.26 14.23
C ILE A 277 -10.07 -17.10 13.25
N LEU A 278 -9.22 -16.10 13.40
CA LEU A 278 -9.08 -15.00 12.45
C LEU A 278 -7.76 -15.16 11.68
N ALA A 279 -7.86 -15.20 10.36
CA ALA A 279 -6.71 -15.32 9.47
C ALA A 279 -6.29 -13.94 8.96
N ASN A 280 -5.22 -13.40 9.52
CA ASN A 280 -4.54 -12.19 9.04
C ASN A 280 -3.37 -12.57 8.10
N VAL A 281 -3.59 -13.56 7.29
CA VAL A 281 -2.69 -14.05 6.24
C VAL A 281 -3.37 -13.97 4.88
N PRO A 282 -2.62 -14.01 3.76
CA PRO A 282 -3.22 -14.10 2.43
C PRO A 282 -4.19 -15.29 2.30
N PRO A 283 -5.29 -15.16 1.53
CA PRO A 283 -6.22 -16.27 1.31
C PRO A 283 -5.57 -17.56 0.81
N ALA A 284 -4.57 -17.47 -0.07
CA ALA A 284 -3.81 -18.63 -0.55
C ALA A 284 -2.99 -19.28 0.58
N VAL A 285 -2.47 -18.50 1.52
CA VAL A 285 -1.81 -19.04 2.73
C VAL A 285 -2.84 -19.74 3.63
N LEU A 286 -4.01 -19.13 3.84
CA LEU A 286 -5.08 -19.74 4.62
C LEU A 286 -5.53 -21.07 4.01
N ALA A 287 -5.69 -21.15 2.68
CA ALA A 287 -6.04 -22.39 2.00
C ALA A 287 -5.03 -23.51 2.29
N ARG A 288 -3.73 -23.21 2.25
CA ARG A 288 -2.68 -24.17 2.62
C ARG A 288 -2.76 -24.58 4.09
N LEU A 289 -2.99 -23.64 5.01
CA LEU A 289 -3.12 -23.93 6.44
C LEU A 289 -4.33 -24.83 6.75
N LEU A 290 -5.39 -24.71 5.94
CA LEU A 290 -6.60 -25.54 6.02
C LEU A 290 -6.45 -26.89 5.27
N GLY A 291 -5.36 -27.11 4.55
CA GLY A 291 -5.18 -28.30 3.70
C GLY A 291 -6.15 -28.34 2.49
N THR A 292 -6.65 -27.17 2.06
CA THR A 292 -7.54 -27.06 0.90
C THR A 292 -6.75 -26.68 -0.36
N ALA A 293 -7.34 -26.93 -1.54
CA ALA A 293 -6.69 -26.59 -2.80
C ALA A 293 -6.57 -25.07 -2.96
N ASP A 294 -5.41 -24.60 -3.39
CA ASP A 294 -5.19 -23.19 -3.74
C ASP A 294 -5.92 -22.87 -5.06
N GLY A 295 -6.52 -21.69 -5.11
CA GLY A 295 -6.91 -21.05 -6.35
C GLY A 295 -5.67 -20.58 -7.15
N PRO A 296 -5.84 -19.83 -8.26
CA PRO A 296 -4.73 -19.25 -8.99
C PRO A 296 -3.88 -18.39 -8.05
N ALA A 297 -2.54 -18.57 -8.14
CA ALA A 297 -1.61 -17.81 -7.31
C ALA A 297 -1.74 -16.31 -7.61
N PRO A 298 -1.89 -15.45 -6.60
CA PRO A 298 -1.87 -14.02 -6.81
C PRO A 298 -0.49 -13.57 -7.33
N GLU A 299 -0.45 -12.49 -8.10
CA GLU A 299 0.80 -11.96 -8.66
C GLU A 299 0.96 -10.49 -8.31
N GLY A 300 1.93 -10.17 -7.45
CA GLY A 300 2.37 -8.80 -7.20
C GLY A 300 3.15 -8.24 -8.39
N ALA A 301 3.16 -6.92 -8.54
CA ALA A 301 3.67 -6.27 -9.75
C ALA A 301 4.55 -5.04 -9.47
N GLN A 302 5.18 -4.98 -8.32
CA GLN A 302 5.94 -3.82 -7.87
C GLN A 302 7.43 -4.13 -7.67
N LEU A 303 8.27 -3.16 -8.00
CA LEU A 303 9.66 -3.10 -7.53
C LEU A 303 9.74 -2.04 -6.42
N LYS A 304 10.25 -2.40 -5.26
CA LYS A 304 10.50 -1.45 -4.18
C LYS A 304 11.98 -1.14 -4.08
N VAL A 305 12.34 0.16 -4.12
CA VAL A 305 13.72 0.60 -3.89
C VAL A 305 13.73 1.61 -2.75
N ASN A 306 14.51 1.32 -1.72
CA ASN A 306 14.73 2.22 -0.58
C ASN A 306 16.15 2.77 -0.64
N MET A 307 16.30 4.07 -0.43
CA MET A 307 17.59 4.76 -0.46
C MET A 307 17.71 5.73 0.71
N VAL A 308 18.93 5.95 1.15
CA VAL A 308 19.30 7.14 1.95
C VAL A 308 20.26 7.97 1.12
N LEU A 309 19.93 9.25 0.98
CA LEU A 309 20.70 10.22 0.21
C LEU A 309 21.47 11.14 1.15
N SER A 310 22.68 11.54 0.77
CA SER A 310 23.45 12.57 1.44
C SER A 310 22.88 13.98 1.22
N ARG A 311 22.13 14.16 0.13
CA ARG A 311 21.41 15.38 -0.27
C ARG A 311 20.35 15.06 -1.29
N LEU A 312 19.41 15.98 -1.54
CA LEU A 312 18.48 15.84 -2.67
C LEU A 312 19.23 15.99 -4.00
N PRO A 313 18.84 15.21 -5.03
CA PRO A 313 19.37 15.40 -6.38
C PRO A 313 18.79 16.66 -7.03
N ARG A 314 19.54 17.26 -7.95
CA ARG A 314 19.11 18.37 -8.78
C ARG A 314 18.24 17.85 -9.92
N LEU A 315 17.19 18.60 -10.24
CA LEU A 315 16.30 18.30 -11.37
C LEU A 315 16.80 18.95 -12.66
N LYS A 316 16.43 18.39 -13.81
CA LYS A 316 16.58 19.07 -15.11
C LYS A 316 15.69 20.30 -15.21
N ASP A 317 14.48 20.25 -14.64
CA ASP A 317 13.62 21.43 -14.47
C ASP A 317 14.24 22.36 -13.41
N ALA A 318 14.96 23.37 -13.87
CA ALA A 318 15.62 24.34 -13.00
C ALA A 318 14.64 25.33 -12.32
N ASP A 319 13.39 25.39 -12.76
CA ASP A 319 12.36 26.29 -12.21
C ASP A 319 11.66 25.71 -11.00
N VAL A 320 11.90 24.44 -10.67
CA VAL A 320 11.27 23.76 -9.53
C VAL A 320 12.32 23.41 -8.49
N ASP A 321 12.06 23.86 -7.26
CA ASP A 321 12.85 23.45 -6.08
C ASP A 321 12.76 21.94 -5.89
N PRO A 322 13.87 21.19 -5.82
CA PRO A 322 13.87 19.77 -5.54
C PRO A 322 13.08 19.38 -4.29
N ALA A 323 13.12 20.19 -3.22
CA ALA A 323 12.34 19.93 -2.02
C ALA A 323 10.82 20.01 -2.29
N ALA A 324 10.37 20.91 -3.15
CA ALA A 324 8.97 20.98 -3.55
C ALA A 324 8.56 19.77 -4.40
N ALA A 325 9.42 19.38 -5.37
CA ALA A 325 9.15 18.24 -6.26
C ALA A 325 9.09 16.90 -5.50
N PHE A 326 10.04 16.65 -4.58
CA PHE A 326 10.13 15.39 -3.84
C PHE A 326 9.27 15.33 -2.57
N SER A 327 8.64 16.41 -2.14
CA SER A 327 7.75 16.40 -0.96
C SER A 327 6.39 15.74 -1.22
N GLY A 328 5.98 15.68 -2.49
CA GLY A 328 4.78 14.96 -2.95
C GLY A 328 5.12 13.57 -3.49
N THR A 329 4.25 13.08 -4.37
CA THR A 329 4.55 11.94 -5.22
C THR A 329 5.34 12.43 -6.44
N PHE A 330 6.56 11.96 -6.59
CA PHE A 330 7.39 12.28 -7.76
C PHE A 330 7.22 11.16 -8.78
N HIS A 331 6.58 11.43 -9.91
CA HIS A 331 6.29 10.46 -10.95
C HIS A 331 7.43 10.36 -11.96
N ILE A 332 7.74 9.15 -12.40
CA ILE A 332 8.77 8.89 -13.41
C ILE A 332 8.17 8.01 -14.50
N ASN A 333 8.31 8.44 -15.76
CA ASN A 333 7.83 7.69 -16.93
C ASN A 333 6.33 7.34 -16.87
N GLU A 334 5.51 8.19 -16.28
CA GLU A 334 4.09 7.94 -16.05
C GLU A 334 3.17 8.70 -17.03
N GLY A 335 3.66 9.07 -18.22
CA GLY A 335 2.77 9.39 -19.32
C GLY A 335 1.94 8.15 -19.73
N ARG A 336 0.70 8.37 -20.16
CA ARG A 336 -0.26 7.30 -20.52
C ARG A 336 0.32 6.31 -21.53
N ASP A 337 1.00 6.82 -22.58
CA ASP A 337 1.58 5.97 -23.59
C ASP A 337 2.79 5.18 -23.08
N GLN A 338 3.54 5.72 -22.11
CA GLN A 338 4.64 5.02 -21.49
C GLN A 338 4.15 3.95 -20.51
N LEU A 339 3.08 4.20 -19.77
CA LEU A 339 2.41 3.19 -18.92
C LEU A 339 1.97 2.00 -19.79
N ALA A 340 1.32 2.24 -20.93
CA ALA A 340 0.89 1.20 -21.86
C ALA A 340 2.06 0.41 -22.45
N ARG A 341 3.17 1.07 -22.85
CA ARG A 341 4.37 0.40 -23.36
C ARG A 341 5.02 -0.49 -22.30
N ALA A 342 5.17 0.02 -21.07
CA ALA A 342 5.76 -0.75 -19.98
C ALA A 342 4.90 -1.96 -19.63
N TYR A 343 3.58 -1.81 -19.57
CA TYR A 343 2.65 -2.92 -19.40
C TYR A 343 2.82 -3.98 -20.50
N ALA A 344 2.83 -3.58 -21.78
CA ALA A 344 3.00 -4.50 -22.90
C ALA A 344 4.34 -5.27 -22.85
N GLN A 345 5.44 -4.60 -22.48
CA GLN A 345 6.74 -5.23 -22.30
C GLN A 345 6.72 -6.28 -21.18
N ALA A 346 6.15 -5.93 -20.03
CA ALA A 346 6.03 -6.84 -18.89
C ALA A 346 5.06 -8.00 -19.16
N ALA A 347 3.95 -7.77 -19.86
CA ALA A 347 3.03 -8.80 -20.32
C ALA A 347 3.70 -9.80 -21.26
N ALA A 348 4.63 -9.32 -22.09
CA ALA A 348 5.47 -10.15 -22.97
C ALA A 348 6.66 -10.83 -22.25
N GLY A 349 6.74 -10.78 -20.91
CA GLY A 349 7.78 -11.43 -20.12
C GLY A 349 9.11 -10.70 -20.06
N ARG A 350 9.15 -9.40 -20.33
CA ARG A 350 10.38 -8.59 -20.34
C ARG A 350 10.32 -7.50 -19.27
N ILE A 351 11.45 -7.25 -18.59
CA ILE A 351 11.61 -6.07 -17.75
C ILE A 351 11.38 -4.84 -18.64
N PRO A 352 10.50 -3.89 -18.27
CA PRO A 352 10.31 -2.65 -19.03
C PRO A 352 11.62 -1.88 -19.18
N GLU A 353 11.88 -1.36 -20.38
CA GLU A 353 13.09 -0.57 -20.67
C GLU A 353 13.11 0.75 -19.90
N LEU A 354 11.96 1.37 -19.76
CA LEU A 354 11.74 2.59 -18.98
C LEU A 354 10.57 2.33 -18.02
N PRO A 355 10.81 1.68 -16.88
CA PRO A 355 9.76 1.37 -15.94
C PRO A 355 9.14 2.63 -15.35
N PRO A 356 7.80 2.72 -15.30
CA PRO A 356 7.11 3.74 -14.55
C PRO A 356 7.34 3.55 -13.05
N ALA A 357 7.42 4.65 -12.31
CA ALA A 357 7.64 4.59 -10.88
C ALA A 357 7.20 5.86 -10.16
N GLU A 358 6.76 5.69 -8.92
CA GLU A 358 6.53 6.75 -7.96
C GLU A 358 7.68 6.84 -6.96
N VAL A 359 8.10 8.03 -6.63
CA VAL A 359 9.17 8.30 -5.68
C VAL A 359 8.66 9.19 -4.56
N TYR A 360 9.10 8.90 -3.33
CA TYR A 360 8.68 9.59 -2.11
C TYR A 360 9.86 9.90 -1.21
N CYS A 361 9.97 11.14 -0.74
CA CYS A 361 10.98 11.58 0.21
C CYS A 361 10.30 11.93 1.55
N HIS A 362 10.05 10.89 2.38
CA HIS A 362 9.29 11.05 3.61
C HIS A 362 9.99 11.95 4.63
N SER A 363 11.32 11.99 4.65
CA SER A 363 12.10 12.83 5.55
C SER A 363 11.89 14.33 5.34
N LEU A 364 11.40 14.76 4.19
CA LEU A 364 10.99 16.15 3.95
C LEU A 364 9.74 16.54 4.73
N THR A 365 8.86 15.58 5.02
CA THR A 365 7.63 15.77 5.81
C THR A 365 7.84 15.39 7.27
N ASP A 366 8.55 14.28 7.52
CA ASP A 366 8.89 13.79 8.86
C ASP A 366 10.39 13.51 8.98
N PRO A 367 11.19 14.49 9.37
CA PRO A 367 12.63 14.29 9.57
C PRO A 367 12.96 13.42 10.79
N SER A 368 12.01 13.05 11.65
CA SER A 368 12.24 12.24 12.85
C SER A 368 12.70 10.82 12.54
N ILE A 369 12.46 10.34 11.32
CA ILE A 369 12.92 9.03 10.83
C ILE A 369 14.43 8.97 10.58
N LEU A 370 15.11 10.12 10.58
CA LEU A 370 16.56 10.25 10.48
C LEU A 370 17.17 10.57 11.86
N GLY A 371 18.30 9.98 12.18
CA GLY A 371 19.07 10.32 13.37
C GLY A 371 19.60 11.76 13.34
N PRO A 372 19.95 12.35 14.52
CA PRO A 372 20.35 13.74 14.62
C PRO A 372 21.53 14.11 13.71
N GLY A 373 22.52 13.23 13.57
CA GLY A 373 23.69 13.47 12.73
C GLY A 373 23.34 13.53 11.23
N LEU A 374 22.48 12.62 10.77
CA LEU A 374 22.01 12.61 9.37
C LEU A 374 21.17 13.85 9.05
N ARG A 375 20.29 14.25 9.98
CA ARG A 375 19.49 15.48 9.81
C ARG A 375 20.38 16.72 9.71
N ALA A 376 21.35 16.85 10.60
CA ALA A 376 22.29 17.98 10.60
C ALA A 376 23.14 18.01 9.32
N ALA A 377 23.46 16.85 8.74
CA ALA A 377 24.17 16.73 7.46
C ALA A 377 23.28 16.99 6.23
N GLY A 378 21.96 17.18 6.39
CA GLY A 378 21.03 17.38 5.27
C GLY A 378 20.64 16.11 4.53
N ALA A 379 20.90 14.92 5.10
CA ALA A 379 20.55 13.65 4.50
C ALA A 379 19.02 13.50 4.34
N GLN A 380 18.61 12.72 3.34
CA GLN A 380 17.20 12.48 3.04
C GLN A 380 16.95 10.99 2.82
N THR A 381 15.72 10.53 3.08
CA THR A 381 15.27 9.21 2.64
C THR A 381 14.60 9.32 1.29
N MET A 382 14.75 8.31 0.45
CA MET A 382 14.00 8.20 -0.79
C MET A 382 13.50 6.78 -0.95
N THR A 383 12.21 6.63 -1.19
CA THR A 383 11.60 5.33 -1.47
C THR A 383 10.92 5.38 -2.82
N LEU A 384 11.12 4.32 -3.62
CA LEU A 384 10.56 4.19 -4.95
C LEU A 384 9.64 2.99 -5.00
N PHE A 385 8.52 3.14 -5.68
CA PHE A 385 7.58 2.09 -6.02
C PHE A 385 7.46 1.99 -7.55
N GLY A 386 8.12 0.98 -8.13
CA GLY A 386 8.11 0.72 -9.56
C GLY A 386 6.88 -0.08 -9.96
N LEU A 387 6.25 0.30 -11.07
CA LEU A 387 5.08 -0.34 -11.64
C LEU A 387 5.46 -1.38 -12.70
N HIS A 388 4.51 -2.25 -13.03
CA HIS A 388 4.66 -3.25 -14.11
C HIS A 388 5.88 -4.18 -13.97
N MET A 389 6.14 -4.59 -12.72
CA MET A 389 7.20 -5.54 -12.37
C MET A 389 6.60 -6.85 -11.80
N PRO A 390 5.78 -7.61 -12.60
CA PRO A 390 5.10 -8.81 -12.09
C PRO A 390 6.08 -9.89 -11.66
N ALA A 391 5.70 -10.66 -10.64
CA ALA A 391 6.54 -11.67 -9.99
C ALA A 391 7.17 -12.68 -10.96
N ARG A 392 6.45 -13.05 -12.03
CA ARG A 392 6.94 -13.99 -13.04
C ARG A 392 8.24 -13.57 -13.72
N LEU A 393 8.50 -12.23 -13.82
CA LEU A 393 9.74 -11.72 -14.41
C LEU A 393 10.98 -12.05 -13.59
N PHE A 394 10.81 -12.37 -12.30
CA PHE A 394 11.90 -12.62 -11.35
C PHE A 394 12.06 -14.08 -10.94
N ARG A 395 11.21 -15.01 -11.47
CA ARG A 395 11.24 -16.41 -11.00
C ARG A 395 12.35 -17.26 -11.64
N ALA A 396 12.63 -17.06 -12.93
CA ALA A 396 13.61 -17.89 -13.65
C ALA A 396 15.06 -17.55 -13.27
N ASP A 397 15.37 -16.27 -13.13
CA ASP A 397 16.67 -15.74 -12.71
C ASP A 397 16.46 -14.57 -11.73
N PRO A 398 16.24 -14.83 -10.44
CA PRO A 398 15.94 -13.78 -9.48
C PRO A 398 17.04 -12.72 -9.34
N ALA A 399 18.31 -13.12 -9.43
CA ALA A 399 19.44 -12.21 -9.27
C ALA A 399 19.64 -11.32 -10.51
N GLY A 400 19.70 -11.91 -11.69
CA GLY A 400 19.87 -11.16 -12.94
C GLY A 400 18.66 -10.27 -13.26
N ALA A 401 17.43 -10.74 -13.00
CA ALA A 401 16.22 -9.95 -13.20
C ALA A 401 16.16 -8.76 -12.21
N ARG A 402 16.55 -8.95 -10.93
CA ARG A 402 16.66 -7.86 -9.95
C ARG A 402 17.64 -6.79 -10.40
N GLU A 403 18.83 -7.21 -10.85
CA GLU A 403 19.86 -6.28 -11.34
C GLU A 403 19.39 -5.53 -12.59
N ALA A 404 18.76 -6.24 -13.55
CA ALA A 404 18.20 -5.61 -14.76
C ALA A 404 17.10 -4.60 -14.43
N ALA A 405 16.18 -4.96 -13.51
CA ALA A 405 15.11 -4.06 -13.06
C ALA A 405 15.67 -2.83 -12.35
N LEU A 406 16.68 -3.00 -11.47
CA LEU A 406 17.33 -1.89 -10.80
C LEU A 406 18.01 -0.96 -11.81
N ARG A 407 18.82 -1.50 -12.75
CA ARG A 407 19.48 -0.68 -13.79
C ARG A 407 18.47 0.11 -14.62
N ALA A 408 17.38 -0.50 -15.06
CA ALA A 408 16.33 0.17 -15.82
C ALA A 408 15.66 1.28 -14.99
N THR A 409 15.44 1.04 -13.69
CA THR A 409 14.84 2.00 -12.77
C THR A 409 15.78 3.18 -12.51
N ILE A 410 17.05 2.95 -12.23
CA ILE A 410 18.05 4.02 -12.05
C ILE A 410 18.18 4.85 -13.32
N ALA A 411 18.29 4.20 -14.49
CA ALA A 411 18.32 4.91 -15.76
C ALA A 411 17.06 5.78 -15.99
N SER A 412 15.90 5.32 -15.54
CA SER A 412 14.63 6.10 -15.58
C SER A 412 14.69 7.34 -14.69
N ILE A 413 15.23 7.21 -13.46
CA ILE A 413 15.43 8.33 -12.54
C ILE A 413 16.40 9.35 -13.14
N ASP A 414 17.55 8.91 -13.63
CA ASP A 414 18.62 9.78 -14.14
C ASP A 414 18.17 10.58 -15.39
N ARG A 415 17.16 10.11 -16.13
CA ARG A 415 16.60 10.86 -17.26
C ARG A 415 15.98 12.20 -16.85
N VAL A 416 15.51 12.34 -15.64
CA VAL A 416 14.82 13.54 -15.12
C VAL A 416 15.68 14.35 -14.15
N LEU A 417 16.83 13.82 -13.77
CA LEU A 417 17.81 14.49 -12.92
C LEU A 417 18.91 15.18 -13.75
N ALA A 418 19.51 16.25 -13.18
CA ALA A 418 20.66 16.95 -13.76
C ALA A 418 21.99 16.25 -13.41
N GLU A 419 21.95 15.19 -12.64
CA GLU A 419 23.10 14.40 -12.18
C GLU A 419 22.67 12.97 -11.91
N PRO A 420 23.58 11.97 -11.94
CA PRO A 420 23.25 10.61 -11.56
C PRO A 420 22.76 10.53 -10.11
N ILE A 421 21.69 9.77 -9.85
CA ILE A 421 21.18 9.57 -8.48
C ILE A 421 22.23 8.91 -7.58
N GLU A 422 23.12 8.10 -8.14
CA GLU A 422 24.20 7.42 -7.42
C GLU A 422 25.17 8.40 -6.76
N ASP A 423 25.38 9.60 -7.32
CA ASP A 423 26.21 10.66 -6.75
C ASP A 423 25.59 11.28 -5.48
N CYS A 424 24.30 11.07 -5.28
CA CYS A 424 23.55 11.54 -4.12
C CYS A 424 23.41 10.47 -3.03
N LEU A 425 23.70 9.19 -3.31
CA LEU A 425 23.57 8.12 -2.33
C LEU A 425 24.50 8.32 -1.14
N LEU A 426 23.95 8.17 0.06
CA LEU A 426 24.77 8.03 1.28
C LEU A 426 25.49 6.69 1.23
N ARG A 427 26.72 6.66 1.75
CA ARG A 427 27.44 5.40 1.96
C ARG A 427 27.41 5.02 3.44
N ALA A 428 27.14 3.75 3.71
CA ALA A 428 27.28 3.17 5.04
C ALA A 428 28.73 3.20 5.50
N PRO A 429 29.04 2.97 6.80
CA PRO A 429 30.41 3.00 7.32
C PRO A 429 31.37 2.02 6.64
N ASP A 430 30.87 0.94 6.05
CA ASP A 430 31.63 -0.05 5.28
C ASP A 430 31.87 0.36 3.80
N GLY A 431 31.39 1.55 3.40
CA GLY A 431 31.49 2.07 2.03
C GLY A 431 30.37 1.62 1.10
N THR A 432 29.46 0.74 1.53
CA THR A 432 28.34 0.25 0.71
C THR A 432 27.33 1.38 0.47
N PRO A 433 26.82 1.58 -0.76
CA PRO A 433 25.74 2.53 -1.02
C PRO A 433 24.47 2.16 -0.25
N CYS A 434 23.82 3.15 0.36
CA CYS A 434 22.55 2.96 1.06
C CYS A 434 21.38 2.83 0.05
N LEU A 435 21.32 1.68 -0.62
CA LEU A 435 20.31 1.31 -1.60
C LEU A 435 19.88 -0.14 -1.37
N GLU A 436 18.58 -0.35 -1.16
CA GLU A 436 17.95 -1.67 -1.00
C GLU A 436 16.90 -1.87 -2.09
N VAL A 437 16.90 -3.06 -2.70
CA VAL A 437 15.92 -3.45 -3.73
C VAL A 437 15.11 -4.64 -3.23
N LYS A 438 13.79 -4.57 -3.38
CA LYS A 438 12.85 -5.65 -3.09
C LYS A 438 11.97 -5.92 -4.30
N THR A 439 12.06 -7.13 -4.82
CA THR A 439 11.20 -7.66 -5.87
C THR A 439 9.96 -8.33 -5.27
N PRO A 440 8.92 -8.66 -6.07
CA PRO A 440 7.79 -9.46 -5.56
C PRO A 440 8.22 -10.80 -4.96
N VAL A 441 9.29 -11.43 -5.50
CA VAL A 441 9.82 -12.69 -4.98
C VAL A 441 10.48 -12.49 -3.60
N ASP A 442 11.11 -11.34 -3.36
CA ASP A 442 11.63 -11.01 -2.03
C ASP A 442 10.50 -10.84 -1.01
N LEU A 443 9.39 -10.18 -1.39
CA LEU A 443 8.23 -10.04 -0.52
C LEU A 443 7.56 -11.40 -0.23
N GLU A 444 7.53 -12.31 -1.20
CA GLU A 444 7.05 -13.67 -1.00
C GLU A 444 7.88 -14.38 0.06
N ASN A 445 9.20 -14.32 -0.05
CA ASN A 445 10.12 -15.01 0.86
C ASN A 445 10.17 -14.39 2.26
N GLU A 446 10.25 -13.07 2.34
CA GLU A 446 10.44 -12.35 3.62
C GLU A 446 9.13 -12.19 4.39
N ALA A 447 8.07 -11.78 3.69
CA ALA A 447 6.78 -11.44 4.30
C ALA A 447 5.72 -12.54 4.18
N GLY A 448 6.00 -13.64 3.46
CA GLY A 448 5.05 -14.73 3.25
C GLY A 448 3.85 -14.35 2.38
N LEU A 449 4.07 -13.43 1.43
CA LEU A 449 3.03 -12.98 0.50
C LEU A 449 3.14 -13.73 -0.83
N PRO A 450 2.25 -14.68 -1.14
CA PRO A 450 2.32 -15.42 -2.40
C PRO A 450 2.38 -14.47 -3.60
N GLY A 451 3.37 -14.68 -4.48
CA GLY A 451 3.65 -13.82 -5.62
C GLY A 451 4.04 -12.39 -5.26
N GLY A 452 4.31 -12.09 -3.99
CA GLY A 452 4.60 -10.73 -3.52
C GLY A 452 3.43 -9.75 -3.62
N HIS A 453 2.19 -10.24 -3.70
CA HIS A 453 1.01 -9.40 -3.91
C HIS A 453 0.67 -8.59 -2.66
N ILE A 454 0.87 -7.26 -2.71
CA ILE A 454 0.76 -6.38 -1.53
C ILE A 454 -0.67 -6.26 -0.97
N PHE A 455 -1.70 -6.54 -1.76
CA PHE A 455 -3.09 -6.61 -1.32
C PHE A 455 -3.54 -8.02 -0.95
N HIS A 456 -2.62 -8.99 -0.93
CA HIS A 456 -2.84 -10.43 -0.68
C HIS A 456 -3.63 -11.15 -1.78
N ARG A 457 -4.37 -10.47 -2.61
CA ARG A 457 -5.07 -10.85 -3.85
C ARG A 457 -5.59 -9.59 -4.52
N ASP A 458 -6.18 -9.70 -5.70
CA ASP A 458 -6.85 -8.59 -6.37
C ASP A 458 -7.90 -7.93 -5.47
N LEU A 459 -7.93 -6.59 -5.53
CA LEU A 459 -8.90 -5.80 -4.78
C LEU A 459 -10.33 -6.12 -5.21
N SER A 460 -11.23 -6.14 -4.24
CA SER A 460 -12.64 -6.42 -4.43
C SER A 460 -13.46 -5.13 -4.46
N TRP A 461 -14.64 -5.19 -5.09
CA TRP A 461 -15.61 -4.10 -4.96
C TRP A 461 -16.05 -3.90 -3.49
N PRO A 462 -16.39 -2.65 -3.06
CA PRO A 462 -16.79 -2.35 -1.69
C PRO A 462 -18.20 -2.83 -1.31
N TYR A 463 -18.90 -3.49 -2.22
CA TYR A 463 -20.23 -4.07 -2.03
C TYR A 463 -20.21 -5.60 -2.18
N GLY A 464 -21.27 -6.29 -1.75
CA GLY A 464 -21.36 -7.75 -1.83
C GLY A 464 -22.70 -8.29 -1.37
N GLU A 465 -22.69 -9.41 -0.66
CA GLU A 465 -23.89 -9.97 -0.04
C GLU A 465 -24.34 -9.09 1.13
N PRO A 466 -25.56 -8.55 1.10
CA PRO A 466 -26.00 -7.59 2.12
C PRO A 466 -26.04 -8.23 3.51
N GLY A 467 -25.65 -7.44 4.51
CA GLY A 467 -25.59 -7.87 5.90
C GLY A 467 -24.36 -8.68 6.29
N ARG A 468 -23.55 -9.13 5.32
CA ARG A 468 -22.24 -9.75 5.58
C ARG A 468 -21.18 -8.68 5.85
N TRP A 469 -20.08 -9.09 6.50
CA TRP A 469 -18.94 -8.20 6.78
C TRP A 469 -17.82 -8.27 5.73
N GLY A 470 -17.90 -9.24 4.81
CA GLY A 470 -16.90 -9.45 3.75
C GLY A 470 -15.60 -10.08 4.25
N VAL A 471 -15.66 -10.74 5.38
CA VAL A 471 -14.58 -11.46 6.05
C VAL A 471 -14.82 -12.96 6.09
N GLU A 472 -15.98 -13.40 5.67
CA GLU A 472 -16.41 -14.78 5.72
C GLU A 472 -15.57 -15.65 4.78
N THR A 473 -15.37 -16.89 5.24
CA THR A 473 -14.80 -17.99 4.46
C THR A 473 -15.88 -19.07 4.26
N GLY A 474 -15.52 -20.22 3.75
CA GLY A 474 -16.41 -21.40 3.74
C GLY A 474 -16.64 -22.03 5.11
N SER A 475 -15.98 -21.55 6.17
CA SER A 475 -16.09 -22.05 7.55
C SER A 475 -16.78 -21.05 8.45
N GLU A 476 -17.70 -21.51 9.29
CA GLU A 476 -18.32 -20.67 10.32
C GLU A 476 -17.35 -20.19 11.39
N ARG A 477 -16.25 -20.93 11.63
CA ARG A 477 -15.29 -20.64 12.70
C ARG A 477 -14.07 -19.86 12.23
N VAL A 478 -13.76 -19.88 10.93
CA VAL A 478 -12.59 -19.26 10.38
C VAL A 478 -13.00 -18.05 9.52
N LEU A 479 -12.53 -16.88 9.88
CA LEU A 479 -12.77 -15.63 9.15
C LEU A 479 -11.45 -15.02 8.67
N LEU A 480 -11.50 -14.32 7.56
CA LEU A 480 -10.39 -13.44 7.13
C LEU A 480 -10.43 -12.14 7.94
N CYS A 481 -9.28 -11.67 8.38
CA CYS A 481 -9.14 -10.33 8.96
C CYS A 481 -7.99 -9.52 8.36
N GLY A 482 -7.32 -10.07 7.34
CA GLY A 482 -6.20 -9.45 6.64
C GLY A 482 -6.59 -8.70 5.36
N ALA A 483 -5.58 -8.15 4.66
CA ALA A 483 -5.75 -7.36 3.45
C ALA A 483 -6.48 -8.11 2.31
N GLY A 484 -6.48 -9.44 2.30
CA GLY A 484 -7.23 -10.26 1.36
C GLY A 484 -8.74 -10.37 1.64
N ALA A 485 -9.28 -9.80 2.72
CA ALA A 485 -10.72 -9.71 2.92
C ALA A 485 -11.36 -8.71 1.93
N ARG A 486 -12.67 -8.79 1.73
CA ARG A 486 -13.40 -7.76 0.98
C ARG A 486 -13.25 -6.42 1.71
N ARG A 487 -13.07 -5.32 1.00
CA ARG A 487 -12.70 -4.00 1.55
C ARG A 487 -11.33 -4.00 2.27
N GLY A 488 -10.48 -4.98 1.94
CA GLY A 488 -9.08 -5.03 2.35
C GLY A 488 -8.18 -4.22 1.43
N GLY A 489 -6.90 -4.36 1.67
CA GLY A 489 -5.83 -3.62 0.99
C GLY A 489 -5.25 -2.52 1.89
N GLY A 490 -3.98 -2.20 1.70
CA GLY A 490 -3.24 -1.16 2.41
C GLY A 490 -3.25 -1.23 3.94
N VAL A 491 -2.82 -0.15 4.56
CA VAL A 491 -2.79 -0.02 6.03
C VAL A 491 -4.07 0.69 6.49
N SER A 492 -5.15 -0.07 6.64
CA SER A 492 -6.46 0.47 6.95
C SER A 492 -7.04 0.03 8.31
N GLY A 493 -6.73 -1.19 8.73
CA GLY A 493 -7.41 -1.78 9.89
C GLY A 493 -8.87 -2.20 9.63
N ILE A 494 -9.44 -1.85 8.47
CA ILE A 494 -10.84 -2.14 8.12
C ILE A 494 -11.16 -3.64 8.19
N PRO A 495 -10.38 -4.56 7.57
CA PRO A 495 -10.64 -5.99 7.70
C PRO A 495 -10.61 -6.50 9.13
N GLY A 496 -9.69 -5.98 9.94
CA GLY A 496 -9.58 -6.33 11.36
C GLY A 496 -10.81 -5.89 12.15
N HIS A 497 -11.25 -4.64 11.96
CA HIS A 497 -12.49 -4.12 12.53
C HIS A 497 -13.68 -4.97 12.11
N ASN A 498 -13.86 -5.21 10.82
CA ASN A 498 -15.01 -5.93 10.30
C ASN A 498 -15.06 -7.39 10.77
N ALA A 499 -13.90 -8.04 10.89
CA ALA A 499 -13.82 -9.38 11.49
C ALA A 499 -14.18 -9.38 12.98
N ALA A 500 -13.76 -8.36 13.73
CA ALA A 500 -14.15 -8.21 15.12
C ALA A 500 -15.66 -7.98 15.26
N MET A 501 -16.24 -7.07 14.46
CA MET A 501 -17.69 -6.80 14.48
C MET A 501 -18.51 -8.03 14.08
N ALA A 502 -18.07 -8.80 13.08
CA ALA A 502 -18.72 -10.06 12.70
C ALA A 502 -18.76 -11.11 13.85
N LEU A 503 -17.87 -11.01 14.83
CA LEU A 503 -17.85 -11.90 16.00
C LEU A 503 -18.56 -11.31 17.22
N LEU A 504 -18.85 -10.02 17.25
CA LEU A 504 -19.47 -9.31 18.37
C LEU A 504 -20.96 -9.04 18.12
N ALA A 505 -21.40 -9.06 16.87
CA ALA A 505 -22.80 -9.03 16.47
C ALA A 505 -23.48 -10.37 16.80
#